data_723a8a741a2ace3ac1fd931aa32a47f2
#
_entry.id   723a8a741a2ace3ac1fd931aa32a47f2
#
_cell.length_a   1.000
_cell.length_b   1.000
_cell.length_c   1.000
_cell.angle_alpha   90.00
_cell.angle_beta   90.00
_cell.angle_gamma   90.00
#
_symmetry.space_group_name_H-M   'P 1'
#
loop_
_entity.id
_entity.type
_entity.pdbx_description
1 polymer ?
#
loop_
_entity_poly.entity_id
_entity_poly.type
_entity_poly.pdbx_seq_one_letter_code
_entity_poly.pdbx_strand_id
1 'polypeptide(L)'
;MSKLKFIAKSLILIFILTTSSLNSFAQFDTLYAIKYPSKLGLSIFQSKPSYQIDITQKMSIDTSGLSPIRYSTLAKNVTGIGFFYDKISLFVGFRSPINQDERIRKGRTNYSQLGFAITGVKLRIEGSLRSYKGFYDINSVNYIPDFTDSSAYFQNSYLVNRSLRAKAFYFLNRKKRFSYGAAYVNNVRQLKSAGSFIVATNLYHYSLNSPSIVPTYIQDYYGDWKKLNMFNVTAVT
;
A
#
# COMPACT_ATOMS: atom_id res chain seq x y z
N MET A 1 16.30 19.67 1.92
CA MET A 1 15.97 19.88 0.48
C MET A 1 16.83 19.06 -0.49
N SER A 2 18.12 18.77 -0.22
CA SER A 2 19.00 18.02 -1.16
C SER A 2 18.62 16.56 -1.39
N LYS A 3 18.23 15.82 -0.36
CA LYS A 3 17.85 14.40 -0.48
C LYS A 3 16.60 14.14 -1.34
N LEU A 4 15.63 15.05 -1.30
CA LEU A 4 14.40 14.92 -2.11
C LEU A 4 14.70 15.14 -3.60
N LYS A 5 15.57 16.11 -3.93
CA LYS A 5 16.03 16.36 -5.30
C LYS A 5 16.86 15.20 -5.85
N PHE A 6 17.65 14.54 -5.02
CA PHE A 6 18.44 13.36 -5.42
C PHE A 6 17.52 12.17 -5.72
N ILE A 7 16.55 11.88 -4.85
CA ILE A 7 15.55 10.81 -5.06
C ILE A 7 14.72 11.07 -6.33
N ALA A 8 14.29 12.32 -6.55
CA ALA A 8 13.54 12.67 -7.76
C ALA A 8 14.37 12.48 -9.03
N LYS A 9 15.66 12.89 -9.04
CA LYS A 9 16.57 12.67 -10.15
C LYS A 9 16.84 11.19 -10.42
N SER A 10 17.01 10.39 -9.37
CA SER A 10 17.21 8.94 -9.49
C SER A 10 15.96 8.24 -10.03
N LEU A 11 14.77 8.66 -9.64
CA LEU A 11 13.51 8.13 -10.17
C LEU A 11 13.32 8.52 -11.65
N ILE A 12 13.67 9.74 -12.03
CA ILE A 12 13.63 10.19 -13.44
C ILE A 12 14.64 9.40 -14.27
N LEU A 13 15.86 9.18 -13.76
CA LEU A 13 16.89 8.42 -14.47
C LEU A 13 16.49 6.94 -14.65
N ILE A 14 15.91 6.32 -13.62
CA ILE A 14 15.34 4.97 -13.71
C ILE A 14 14.19 4.94 -14.71
N PHE A 15 13.34 5.95 -14.74
CA PHE A 15 12.23 6.06 -15.70
C PHE A 15 12.75 6.19 -17.14
N ILE A 16 13.80 7.01 -17.39
CA ILE A 16 14.41 7.16 -18.71
C ILE A 16 15.11 5.87 -19.15
N LEU A 17 15.84 5.20 -18.27
CA LEU A 17 16.51 3.93 -18.56
C LEU A 17 15.50 2.80 -18.85
N THR A 18 14.35 2.80 -18.20
CA THR A 18 13.29 1.83 -18.47
C THR A 18 12.56 2.12 -19.79
N THR A 19 12.39 3.38 -20.19
CA THR A 19 11.74 3.74 -21.45
C THR A 19 12.59 3.38 -22.68
N SER A 20 13.91 3.52 -22.63
CA SER A 20 14.80 3.12 -23.72
C SER A 20 14.86 1.61 -23.96
N SER A 21 14.66 0.79 -22.91
CA SER A 21 14.59 -0.67 -23.01
C SER A 21 13.19 -1.19 -23.40
N LEU A 22 12.15 -0.36 -23.39
CA LEU A 22 10.77 -0.75 -23.70
C LEU A 22 10.56 -1.19 -25.17
N ASN A 23 11.40 -0.77 -26.09
CA ASN A 23 11.35 -1.21 -27.49
C ASN A 23 11.77 -2.67 -27.70
N SER A 24 12.47 -3.28 -26.75
CA SER A 24 12.89 -4.70 -26.77
C SER A 24 11.89 -5.67 -26.15
N PHE A 25 10.75 -5.20 -25.64
CA PHE A 25 9.71 -6.10 -25.10
C PHE A 25 9.05 -6.85 -26.27
N ALA A 26 9.46 -8.10 -26.35
CA ALA A 26 9.03 -9.04 -27.35
C ALA A 26 7.48 -9.05 -27.47
N GLN A 27 7.03 -9.06 -28.71
CA GLN A 27 5.63 -9.20 -29.06
C GLN A 27 5.12 -10.59 -28.66
N PHE A 28 3.84 -10.72 -28.30
CA PHE A 28 3.21 -12.01 -28.07
C PHE A 28 3.20 -12.86 -29.33
N ASP A 29 3.12 -14.19 -29.16
CA ASP A 29 2.71 -15.11 -30.22
C ASP A 29 1.25 -14.78 -30.59
N THR A 30 1.04 -14.22 -31.78
CA THR A 30 -0.28 -13.71 -32.23
C THR A 30 -1.33 -14.80 -32.38
N LEU A 31 -0.93 -16.06 -32.47
CA LEU A 31 -1.84 -17.19 -32.44
C LEU A 31 -2.45 -17.45 -31.06
N TYR A 32 -1.81 -16.92 -30.00
CA TYR A 32 -2.21 -17.11 -28.61
C TYR A 32 -2.73 -15.85 -27.95
N ALA A 33 -2.19 -14.68 -28.31
CA ALA A 33 -2.60 -13.44 -27.68
C ALA A 33 -2.51 -12.26 -28.64
N ILE A 34 -3.52 -11.44 -28.69
CA ILE A 34 -3.60 -10.22 -29.51
C ILE A 34 -3.68 -9.01 -28.59
N LYS A 35 -2.79 -8.05 -28.84
CA LYS A 35 -2.83 -6.77 -28.16
C LYS A 35 -3.93 -5.90 -28.75
N TYR A 36 -4.74 -5.29 -27.89
CA TYR A 36 -5.67 -4.25 -28.32
C TYR A 36 -4.94 -2.98 -28.75
N PRO A 37 -5.53 -2.17 -29.65
CA PRO A 37 -5.01 -0.83 -29.92
C PRO A 37 -4.86 -0.04 -28.62
N SER A 38 -3.75 0.70 -28.50
CA SER A 38 -3.47 1.49 -27.30
C SER A 38 -4.50 2.61 -27.17
N LYS A 39 -5.39 2.49 -26.18
CA LYS A 39 -6.42 3.48 -25.85
C LYS A 39 -6.22 3.93 -24.42
N LEU A 40 -6.54 5.19 -24.17
CA LEU A 40 -6.63 5.69 -22.81
C LEU A 40 -7.85 5.03 -22.13
N GLY A 41 -7.60 4.37 -21.01
CA GLY A 41 -8.64 3.80 -20.15
C GLY A 41 -8.71 4.54 -18.82
N LEU A 42 -9.92 4.69 -18.33
CA LEU A 42 -10.23 5.23 -17.01
C LEU A 42 -10.96 4.16 -16.19
N SER A 43 -10.66 4.09 -14.90
CA SER A 43 -11.44 3.30 -13.94
C SER A 43 -11.71 4.08 -12.68
N ILE A 44 -12.82 3.78 -12.06
CA ILE A 44 -13.12 4.18 -10.69
C ILE A 44 -13.14 2.90 -9.86
N PHE A 45 -12.49 2.92 -8.72
CA PHE A 45 -12.49 1.78 -7.82
C PHE A 45 -12.87 2.20 -6.40
N GLN A 46 -13.42 1.27 -5.67
CA GLN A 46 -13.67 1.41 -4.24
C GLN A 46 -13.04 0.23 -3.50
N SER A 47 -12.40 0.49 -2.39
CA SER A 47 -11.76 -0.54 -1.56
C SER A 47 -12.01 -0.27 -0.07
N LYS A 48 -11.94 -1.33 0.72
CA LYS A 48 -12.05 -1.28 2.19
C LYS A 48 -10.69 -1.70 2.79
N PRO A 49 -9.72 -0.77 2.88
CA PRO A 49 -8.45 -1.11 3.51
C PRO A 49 -8.67 -1.36 5.00
N SER A 50 -8.17 -2.48 5.50
CA SER A 50 -8.01 -2.72 6.93
C SER A 50 -6.56 -2.46 7.29
N TYR A 51 -6.33 -1.59 8.25
CA TYR A 51 -5.00 -1.26 8.73
C TYR A 51 -4.99 -1.14 10.25
N GLN A 52 -4.15 -1.92 10.88
CA GLN A 52 -4.02 -1.99 12.33
C GLN A 52 -2.54 -2.08 12.69
N ILE A 53 -2.16 -1.47 13.80
CA ILE A 53 -0.83 -1.54 14.39
C ILE A 53 -1.00 -2.03 15.82
N ASP A 54 -0.47 -3.20 16.11
CA ASP A 54 -0.40 -3.74 17.46
C ASP A 54 0.98 -3.45 18.05
N ILE A 55 1.00 -2.78 19.18
CA ILE A 55 2.22 -2.52 19.96
C ILE A 55 2.12 -3.35 21.23
N THR A 56 2.93 -4.39 21.28
CA THR A 56 3.03 -5.29 22.43
C THR A 56 4.47 -5.29 22.92
N GLN A 57 4.69 -5.20 24.21
CA GLN A 57 6.01 -5.38 24.81
C GLN A 57 6.02 -6.67 25.62
N LYS A 58 7.00 -7.54 25.34
CA LYS A 58 7.33 -8.63 26.26
C LYS A 58 8.21 -8.03 27.37
N MET A 59 7.62 -7.76 28.51
CA MET A 59 8.38 -7.38 29.70
C MET A 59 8.54 -8.57 30.62
N SER A 60 9.69 -8.64 31.31
CA SER A 60 9.95 -9.58 32.40
C SER A 60 9.23 -9.20 33.71
N ILE A 61 8.50 -8.08 33.72
CA ILE A 61 7.71 -7.58 34.84
C ILE A 61 6.26 -7.97 34.60
N ASP A 62 5.57 -8.38 35.65
CA ASP A 62 4.14 -8.72 35.61
C ASP A 62 3.31 -7.52 35.10
N THR A 63 2.93 -7.58 33.82
CA THR A 63 2.11 -6.59 33.13
C THR A 63 0.65 -7.06 33.04
N SER A 64 0.22 -7.92 33.94
CA SER A 64 -1.11 -8.56 33.93
C SER A 64 -2.29 -7.59 33.90
N GLY A 65 -2.07 -6.29 34.11
CA GLY A 65 -3.08 -5.22 34.02
C GLY A 65 -2.95 -4.28 32.81
N LEU A 66 -1.91 -4.40 31.97
CA LEU A 66 -1.70 -3.45 30.85
C LEU A 66 -2.30 -4.00 29.54
N SER A 67 -3.29 -3.29 29.04
CA SER A 67 -3.85 -3.59 27.73
C SER A 67 -2.85 -3.21 26.62
N PRO A 68 -2.58 -4.10 25.62
CA PRO A 68 -1.75 -3.74 24.50
C PRO A 68 -2.37 -2.57 23.72
N ILE A 69 -1.52 -1.71 23.15
CA ILE A 69 -2.00 -0.62 22.29
C ILE A 69 -2.36 -1.20 20.93
N ARG A 70 -3.56 -0.91 20.45
CA ARG A 70 -4.05 -1.38 19.16
C ARG A 70 -4.56 -0.22 18.32
N TYR A 71 -3.68 0.42 17.60
CA TYR A 71 -4.05 1.52 16.71
C TYR A 71 -4.77 1.04 15.47
N SER A 72 -5.89 1.67 15.17
CA SER A 72 -6.67 1.47 13.94
C SER A 72 -6.95 2.78 13.25
N THR A 73 -7.42 2.70 12.01
CA THR A 73 -7.74 3.87 11.18
C THR A 73 -9.23 3.96 10.90
N LEU A 74 -9.73 5.19 10.78
CA LEU A 74 -11.10 5.43 10.34
C LEU A 74 -11.23 5.48 8.79
N ALA A 75 -10.22 5.03 8.05
CA ALA A 75 -10.26 4.94 6.59
C ALA A 75 -10.97 3.66 6.13
N LYS A 76 -12.26 3.51 6.49
CA LYS A 76 -13.06 2.31 6.17
C LYS A 76 -13.27 2.10 4.68
N ASN A 77 -13.48 3.19 3.93
CA ASN A 77 -13.68 3.18 2.50
C ASN A 77 -12.69 4.13 1.82
N VAL A 78 -12.15 3.67 0.71
CA VAL A 78 -11.24 4.44 -0.16
C VAL A 78 -11.82 4.42 -1.56
N THR A 79 -12.01 5.59 -2.13
CA THR A 79 -12.37 5.77 -3.53
C THR A 79 -11.14 6.21 -4.31
N GLY A 80 -10.95 5.68 -5.49
CA GLY A 80 -9.82 6.05 -6.32
C GLY A 80 -10.13 6.05 -7.80
N ILE A 81 -9.20 6.62 -8.54
CA ILE A 81 -9.25 6.74 -9.99
C ILE A 81 -7.98 6.09 -10.55
N GLY A 82 -8.14 5.28 -11.58
CA GLY A 82 -7.06 4.67 -12.33
C GLY A 82 -7.05 5.13 -13.78
N PHE A 83 -5.85 5.33 -14.29
CA PHE A 83 -5.55 5.67 -15.69
C PHE A 83 -4.70 4.57 -16.27
N PHE A 84 -5.03 4.13 -17.47
CA PHE A 84 -4.23 3.13 -18.19
C PHE A 84 -3.97 3.58 -19.61
N TYR A 85 -2.76 3.36 -20.04
CA TYR A 85 -2.39 3.54 -21.43
C TYR A 85 -1.33 2.51 -21.79
N ASP A 86 -1.62 1.69 -22.80
CA ASP A 86 -0.74 0.61 -23.26
C ASP A 86 -0.27 -0.32 -22.11
N LYS A 87 0.99 -0.20 -21.71
CA LYS A 87 1.65 -1.02 -20.67
C LYS A 87 1.63 -0.35 -19.30
N ILE A 88 1.26 0.91 -19.24
CA ILE A 88 1.36 1.76 -18.05
C ILE A 88 0.00 1.89 -17.38
N SER A 89 -0.03 1.74 -16.07
CA SER A 89 -1.18 2.03 -15.23
C SER A 89 -0.76 2.96 -14.11
N LEU A 90 -1.57 3.98 -13.85
CA LEU A 90 -1.42 4.89 -12.71
C LEU A 90 -2.72 4.87 -11.93
N PHE A 91 -2.66 4.96 -10.62
CA PHE A 91 -3.85 5.08 -9.79
C PHE A 91 -3.61 5.97 -8.57
N VAL A 92 -4.65 6.69 -8.21
CA VAL A 92 -4.70 7.51 -7.00
C VAL A 92 -5.93 7.12 -6.19
N GLY A 93 -5.78 7.12 -4.88
CA GLY A 93 -6.87 6.77 -3.97
C GLY A 93 -6.92 7.70 -2.78
N PHE A 94 -8.12 8.04 -2.35
CA PHE A 94 -8.42 8.94 -1.25
C PHE A 94 -9.47 8.32 -0.35
N ARG A 95 -9.47 8.72 0.90
CA ARG A 95 -10.50 8.35 1.85
C ARG A 95 -11.88 8.86 1.41
N SER A 96 -12.88 7.99 1.43
CA SER A 96 -14.28 8.39 1.28
C SER A 96 -14.77 9.20 2.50
N PRO A 97 -15.80 10.01 2.35
CA PRO A 97 -16.45 10.71 3.47
C PRO A 97 -16.85 9.74 4.59
N ILE A 98 -16.86 10.20 5.81
CA ILE A 98 -17.20 9.43 7.02
C ILE A 98 -18.22 10.22 7.81
N ASN A 99 -19.10 9.51 8.51
CA ASN A 99 -20.09 10.09 9.42
C ASN A 99 -19.37 10.94 10.50
N GLN A 100 -20.00 12.06 10.85
CA GLN A 100 -19.48 13.00 11.83
C GLN A 100 -19.34 12.38 13.22
N ASP A 101 -20.31 11.57 13.66
CA ASP A 101 -20.30 10.91 14.97
C ASP A 101 -19.10 9.95 15.10
N GLU A 102 -18.84 9.13 14.07
CA GLU A 102 -17.65 8.28 14.06
C GLU A 102 -16.35 9.10 14.10
N ARG A 103 -16.34 10.26 13.43
CA ARG A 103 -15.19 11.16 13.43
C ARG A 103 -14.94 11.80 14.80
N ILE A 104 -15.98 12.16 15.54
CA ILE A 104 -15.87 12.69 16.90
C ILE A 104 -15.31 11.60 17.81
N ARG A 105 -15.84 10.37 17.73
CA ARG A 105 -15.43 9.27 18.60
C ARG A 105 -14.05 8.72 18.31
N LYS A 106 -13.67 8.56 17.04
CA LYS A 106 -12.46 7.85 16.59
C LYS A 106 -11.40 8.76 16.00
N GLY A 107 -11.67 10.07 15.93
CA GLY A 107 -10.78 11.03 15.32
C GLY A 107 -10.83 11.01 13.79
N ARG A 108 -9.99 11.85 13.19
CA ARG A 108 -9.88 11.98 11.74
C ARG A 108 -8.68 11.20 11.22
N THR A 109 -8.91 10.24 10.36
CA THR A 109 -7.84 9.61 9.56
C THR A 109 -7.80 10.25 8.17
N ASN A 110 -6.66 10.77 7.78
CA ASN A 110 -6.38 11.13 6.39
C ASN A 110 -5.69 9.94 5.71
N TYR A 111 -6.12 9.63 4.49
CA TYR A 111 -5.54 8.57 3.67
C TYR A 111 -5.25 9.09 2.28
N SER A 112 -4.11 8.70 1.74
CA SER A 112 -3.76 8.89 0.35
C SER A 112 -2.99 7.69 -0.17
N GLN A 113 -3.22 7.35 -1.44
CA GLN A 113 -2.52 6.29 -2.14
C GLN A 113 -2.17 6.77 -3.54
N LEU A 114 -0.92 6.50 -3.94
CA LEU A 114 -0.45 6.64 -5.31
C LEU A 114 0.16 5.31 -5.71
N GLY A 115 -0.13 4.86 -6.91
CA GLY A 115 0.49 3.65 -7.42
C GLY A 115 0.66 3.68 -8.91
N PHE A 116 1.58 2.86 -9.38
CA PHE A 116 1.84 2.65 -10.79
C PHE A 116 2.09 1.17 -11.07
N ALA A 117 1.88 0.76 -12.32
CA ALA A 117 2.31 -0.53 -12.81
C ALA A 117 2.74 -0.43 -14.27
N ILE A 118 3.75 -1.21 -14.63
CA ILE A 118 4.21 -1.39 -16.00
C ILE A 118 4.12 -2.88 -16.30
N THR A 119 3.34 -3.25 -17.33
CA THR A 119 3.07 -4.65 -17.66
C THR A 119 3.64 -4.98 -19.04
N GLY A 120 4.66 -5.83 -19.08
CA GLY A 120 5.21 -6.40 -20.31
C GLY A 120 4.85 -7.87 -20.49
N VAL A 121 5.43 -8.52 -21.52
CA VAL A 121 5.21 -9.95 -21.83
C VAL A 121 5.87 -10.85 -20.81
N LYS A 122 7.05 -10.47 -20.32
CA LYS A 122 7.86 -11.28 -19.40
C LYS A 122 8.06 -10.64 -18.03
N LEU A 123 7.81 -9.34 -17.91
CA LEU A 123 8.06 -8.60 -16.69
C LEU A 123 6.88 -7.68 -16.38
N ARG A 124 6.46 -7.68 -15.13
CA ARG A 124 5.57 -6.65 -14.57
C ARG A 124 6.22 -6.05 -13.33
N ILE A 125 6.19 -4.73 -13.27
CA ILE A 125 6.66 -3.97 -12.11
C ILE A 125 5.49 -3.17 -11.59
N GLU A 126 5.30 -3.20 -10.28
CA GLU A 126 4.29 -2.41 -9.57
C GLU A 126 4.96 -1.62 -8.45
N GLY A 127 4.53 -0.38 -8.27
CA GLY A 127 4.90 0.43 -7.13
C GLY A 127 3.70 1.08 -6.49
N SER A 128 3.69 1.22 -5.19
CA SER A 128 2.66 1.98 -4.48
C SER A 128 3.20 2.67 -3.24
N LEU A 129 2.75 3.91 -3.06
CA LEU A 129 2.96 4.72 -1.87
C LEU A 129 1.61 4.88 -1.17
N ARG A 130 1.56 4.62 0.12
CA ARG A 130 0.38 4.84 0.96
C ARG A 130 0.76 5.68 2.16
N SER A 131 -0.13 6.57 2.56
CA SER A 131 0.02 7.37 3.76
C SER A 131 -1.29 7.36 4.55
N TYR A 132 -1.18 7.06 5.83
CA TYR A 132 -2.24 7.21 6.83
C TYR A 132 -1.79 8.23 7.84
N LYS A 133 -2.63 9.18 8.21
CA LYS A 133 -2.38 10.13 9.29
C LYS A 133 -3.61 10.20 10.18
N GLY A 134 -3.40 10.04 11.48
CA GLY A 134 -4.44 9.99 12.51
C GLY A 134 -4.96 8.57 12.73
N PHE A 135 -4.84 8.12 13.96
CA PHE A 135 -5.22 6.79 14.45
C PHE A 135 -5.99 6.90 15.75
N TYR A 136 -6.73 5.87 16.09
CA TYR A 136 -7.35 5.71 17.39
C TYR A 136 -7.00 4.34 17.97
N ASP A 137 -6.93 4.25 19.30
CA ASP A 137 -6.65 2.99 19.97
C ASP A 137 -7.96 2.23 20.25
N ILE A 138 -8.13 1.07 19.63
CA ILE A 138 -9.31 0.21 19.83
C ILE A 138 -9.42 -0.24 21.29
N ASN A 139 -8.28 -0.46 21.96
CA ASN A 139 -8.24 -0.94 23.31
C ASN A 139 -8.55 0.14 24.37
N SER A 140 -8.88 1.37 23.93
CA SER A 140 -9.35 2.44 24.83
C SER A 140 -10.47 2.01 25.75
N VAL A 141 -11.30 1.06 25.31
CA VAL A 141 -12.39 0.48 26.09
C VAL A 141 -11.91 -0.21 27.38
N ASN A 142 -10.65 -0.62 27.45
CA ASN A 142 -10.09 -1.38 28.57
C ASN A 142 -9.47 -0.48 29.66
N TYR A 143 -9.20 0.79 29.34
CA TYR A 143 -8.47 1.68 30.25
C TYR A 143 -9.11 3.06 30.46
N ILE A 144 -10.08 3.44 29.64
CA ILE A 144 -10.87 4.65 29.88
C ILE A 144 -11.99 4.30 30.86
N PRO A 145 -12.06 4.96 32.03
CA PRO A 145 -13.15 4.71 33.00
C PRO A 145 -14.51 4.99 32.37
N ASP A 146 -15.50 4.19 32.73
CA ASP A 146 -16.91 4.31 32.31
C ASP A 146 -17.08 4.45 30.78
N PHE A 147 -16.27 3.70 30.00
CA PHE A 147 -16.34 3.72 28.56
C PHE A 147 -17.70 3.19 28.07
N THR A 148 -18.40 4.01 27.30
CA THR A 148 -19.71 3.70 26.70
C THR A 148 -19.62 3.74 25.17
N ASP A 149 -20.70 3.34 24.50
CA ASP A 149 -20.78 3.43 23.03
C ASP A 149 -20.72 4.86 22.50
N SER A 150 -20.95 5.88 23.32
CA SER A 150 -20.79 7.30 22.97
C SER A 150 -19.42 7.86 23.30
N SER A 151 -18.59 7.16 24.06
CA SER A 151 -17.27 7.63 24.50
C SER A 151 -16.30 7.78 23.35
N ALA A 152 -15.42 8.77 23.47
CA ALA A 152 -14.32 8.97 22.52
C ALA A 152 -13.18 7.99 22.83
N TYR A 153 -12.65 7.35 21.78
CA TYR A 153 -11.43 6.56 21.86
C TYR A 153 -10.22 7.46 22.06
N PHE A 154 -9.13 6.94 22.61
CA PHE A 154 -7.85 7.63 22.59
C PHE A 154 -7.41 7.84 21.14
N GLN A 155 -7.10 9.09 20.79
CA GLN A 155 -6.79 9.50 19.41
C GLN A 155 -5.35 10.00 19.32
N ASN A 156 -4.59 9.44 18.37
CA ASN A 156 -3.28 9.96 18.01
C ASN A 156 -3.33 10.60 16.61
N SER A 157 -3.72 11.87 16.56
CA SER A 157 -3.88 12.62 15.30
C SER A 157 -2.55 12.93 14.59
N TYR A 158 -1.44 12.88 15.32
CA TYR A 158 -0.09 13.12 14.80
C TYR A 158 0.59 11.87 14.27
N LEU A 159 0.07 10.69 14.61
CA LEU A 159 0.64 9.43 14.16
C LEU A 159 0.50 9.30 12.64
N VAL A 160 1.64 9.22 11.96
CA VAL A 160 1.73 9.08 10.51
C VAL A 160 2.37 7.75 10.18
N ASN A 161 1.67 6.96 9.41
CA ASN A 161 2.22 5.80 8.75
C ASN A 161 2.45 6.07 7.27
N ARG A 162 3.63 5.77 6.77
CA ARG A 162 3.95 5.78 5.35
C ARG A 162 4.48 4.43 4.93
N SER A 163 3.97 3.88 3.84
CA SER A 163 4.46 2.64 3.27
C SER A 163 4.79 2.80 1.79
N LEU A 164 5.94 2.27 1.40
CA LEU A 164 6.37 2.08 0.02
C LEU A 164 6.36 0.59 -0.24
N ARG A 165 5.71 0.17 -1.30
CA ARG A 165 5.72 -1.20 -1.79
C ARG A 165 6.17 -1.21 -3.24
N ALA A 166 7.13 -2.06 -3.56
CA ALA A 166 7.53 -2.36 -4.93
C ALA A 166 7.45 -3.87 -5.14
N LYS A 167 6.88 -4.28 -6.27
CA LYS A 167 6.76 -5.69 -6.68
C LYS A 167 7.29 -5.85 -8.08
N ALA A 168 7.96 -6.95 -8.32
CA ALA A 168 8.33 -7.37 -9.66
C ALA A 168 7.88 -8.83 -9.86
N PHE A 169 7.29 -9.08 -11.03
CA PHE A 169 6.84 -10.41 -11.46
C PHE A 169 7.57 -10.76 -12.75
N TYR A 170 8.28 -11.86 -12.74
CA TYR A 170 8.92 -12.39 -13.93
C TYR A 170 8.18 -13.65 -14.41
N PHE A 171 7.72 -13.63 -15.66
CA PHE A 171 7.01 -14.73 -16.30
C PHE A 171 7.99 -15.56 -17.13
N LEU A 172 8.14 -16.84 -16.80
CA LEU A 172 8.95 -17.81 -17.57
C LEU A 172 8.28 -18.17 -18.91
N ASN A 173 7.79 -17.17 -19.59
CA ASN A 173 6.97 -17.26 -20.80
C ASN A 173 7.84 -17.40 -22.06
N ARG A 174 8.58 -18.51 -22.20
CA ARG A 174 9.54 -18.74 -23.30
C ARG A 174 8.91 -18.55 -24.68
N LYS A 175 7.74 -19.15 -24.90
CA LYS A 175 7.01 -19.09 -26.18
C LYS A 175 6.14 -17.83 -26.35
N LYS A 176 6.14 -16.91 -25.38
CA LYS A 176 5.35 -15.67 -25.37
C LYS A 176 3.84 -15.88 -25.59
N ARG A 177 3.32 -17.00 -25.14
CA ARG A 177 1.93 -17.42 -25.34
C ARG A 177 1.00 -16.98 -24.21
N PHE A 178 1.54 -16.86 -23.02
CA PHE A 178 0.80 -16.40 -21.83
C PHE A 178 0.79 -14.88 -21.75
N SER A 179 -0.37 -14.29 -21.44
CA SER A 179 -0.52 -12.86 -21.19
C SER A 179 -1.12 -12.60 -19.82
N TYR A 180 -0.28 -12.10 -18.92
CA TYR A 180 -0.77 -11.54 -17.63
C TYR A 180 -1.70 -10.35 -17.86
N GLY A 181 -1.41 -9.52 -18.88
CA GLY A 181 -2.23 -8.37 -19.25
C GLY A 181 -3.66 -8.74 -19.67
N ALA A 182 -3.87 -9.91 -20.25
CA ALA A 182 -5.20 -10.40 -20.60
C ALA A 182 -6.05 -10.69 -19.35
N ALA A 183 -5.42 -11.20 -18.29
CA ALA A 183 -6.14 -11.57 -17.06
C ALA A 183 -6.45 -10.41 -16.14
N TYR A 184 -5.55 -9.38 -16.08
CA TYR A 184 -5.60 -8.38 -15.03
C TYR A 184 -5.64 -6.92 -15.52
N VAL A 185 -5.27 -6.65 -16.77
CA VAL A 185 -5.14 -5.27 -17.29
C VAL A 185 -6.10 -5.00 -18.44
N ASN A 186 -6.64 -6.06 -19.08
CA ASN A 186 -7.55 -6.02 -20.23
C ASN A 186 -6.99 -5.26 -21.45
N ASN A 187 -5.65 -5.16 -21.58
CA ASN A 187 -5.01 -4.55 -22.74
C ASN A 187 -4.59 -5.56 -23.82
N VAL A 188 -4.81 -6.84 -23.54
CA VAL A 188 -4.53 -7.98 -24.42
C VAL A 188 -5.69 -8.95 -24.34
N ARG A 189 -6.04 -9.60 -25.46
CA ARG A 189 -6.98 -10.73 -25.51
C ARG A 189 -6.22 -12.03 -25.63
N GLN A 190 -6.42 -12.95 -24.70
CA GLN A 190 -5.94 -14.32 -24.80
C GLN A 190 -6.87 -15.12 -25.73
N LEU A 191 -6.33 -15.68 -26.83
CA LEU A 191 -7.10 -16.43 -27.82
C LEU A 191 -7.11 -17.93 -27.53
N LYS A 192 -5.99 -18.45 -27.01
CA LYS A 192 -5.83 -19.86 -26.66
C LYS A 192 -5.31 -19.97 -25.22
N SER A 193 -5.70 -21.02 -24.55
CA SER A 193 -5.20 -21.30 -23.19
C SER A 193 -3.68 -21.41 -23.18
N ALA A 194 -3.05 -20.75 -22.22
CA ALA A 194 -1.62 -20.80 -21.97
C ALA A 194 -1.33 -20.50 -20.50
N GLY A 195 -0.28 -21.08 -19.97
CA GLY A 195 0.21 -20.85 -18.62
C GLY A 195 1.68 -20.42 -18.61
N SER A 196 2.13 -19.93 -17.47
CA SER A 196 3.54 -19.60 -17.21
C SER A 196 3.83 -19.78 -15.74
N PHE A 197 5.03 -20.25 -15.42
CA PHE A 197 5.57 -20.11 -14.07
C PHE A 197 5.90 -18.64 -13.83
N ILE A 198 5.68 -18.18 -12.59
CA ILE A 198 5.87 -16.79 -12.17
C ILE A 198 6.85 -16.80 -11.01
N VAL A 199 7.92 -16.01 -11.13
CA VAL A 199 8.80 -15.66 -10.01
C VAL A 199 8.44 -14.24 -9.61
N ALA A 200 8.16 -14.03 -8.33
CA ALA A 200 7.79 -12.73 -7.82
C ALA A 200 8.70 -12.31 -6.69
N THR A 201 9.01 -11.01 -6.63
CA THR A 201 9.66 -10.39 -5.48
C THR A 201 8.85 -9.19 -5.00
N ASN A 202 8.87 -8.96 -3.70
CA ASN A 202 8.18 -7.84 -3.08
C ASN A 202 9.13 -7.17 -2.08
N LEU A 203 9.30 -5.86 -2.27
CA LEU A 203 10.02 -4.98 -1.37
C LEU A 203 8.98 -4.14 -0.63
N TYR A 204 9.09 -4.08 0.67
CA TYR A 204 8.18 -3.33 1.51
C TYR A 204 8.96 -2.50 2.51
N HIS A 205 8.81 -1.19 2.44
CA HIS A 205 9.33 -0.26 3.43
C HIS A 205 8.18 0.42 4.15
N TYR A 206 8.28 0.47 5.46
CA TYR A 206 7.26 0.95 6.36
C TYR A 206 7.87 1.93 7.33
N SER A 207 7.25 3.07 7.53
CA SER A 207 7.70 4.10 8.47
C SER A 207 6.51 4.60 9.29
N LEU A 208 6.64 4.50 10.60
CA LEU A 208 5.72 5.05 11.58
C LEU A 208 6.41 6.23 12.26
N ASN A 209 5.72 7.36 12.38
CA ASN A 209 6.27 8.59 12.96
C ASN A 209 5.18 9.35 13.71
N SER A 210 5.52 9.82 14.92
CA SER A 210 4.69 10.67 15.77
C SER A 210 5.59 11.44 16.73
N PRO A 211 5.19 12.59 17.26
CA PRO A 211 5.83 13.21 18.43
C PRO A 211 5.91 12.24 19.61
N SER A 212 4.87 11.40 19.80
CA SER A 212 4.85 10.25 20.68
C SER A 212 3.98 9.15 20.03
N ILE A 213 4.54 7.95 19.89
CA ILE A 213 3.79 6.79 19.38
C ILE A 213 3.01 6.14 20.52
N VAL A 214 3.58 6.11 21.71
CA VAL A 214 2.98 5.53 22.91
C VAL A 214 2.19 6.59 23.67
N PRO A 215 0.94 6.32 24.08
CA PRO A 215 0.17 7.23 24.92
C PRO A 215 0.91 7.58 26.22
N THR A 216 0.83 8.82 26.65
CA THR A 216 1.60 9.36 27.78
C THR A 216 1.42 8.59 29.07
N TYR A 217 0.21 8.08 29.33
CA TYR A 217 -0.14 7.35 30.57
C TYR A 217 0.52 5.96 30.69
N ILE A 218 1.12 5.45 29.61
CA ILE A 218 1.83 4.14 29.63
C ILE A 218 3.28 4.26 29.12
N GLN A 219 3.79 5.48 28.94
CA GLN A 219 5.19 5.69 28.47
C GLN A 219 6.20 5.14 29.45
N ASP A 220 5.93 5.16 30.73
CA ASP A 220 6.80 4.60 31.75
C ASP A 220 7.05 3.09 31.55
N TYR A 221 6.10 2.39 30.92
CA TYR A 221 6.18 0.97 30.63
C TYR A 221 6.74 0.66 29.25
N TYR A 222 6.36 1.45 28.22
CA TYR A 222 6.69 1.19 26.82
C TYR A 222 7.82 2.05 26.29
N GLY A 223 8.21 3.09 27.02
CA GLY A 223 9.13 4.12 26.55
C GLY A 223 8.49 5.11 25.54
N ASP A 224 9.16 6.22 25.30
CA ASP A 224 8.70 7.23 24.33
C ASP A 224 9.30 6.98 22.94
N TRP A 225 8.55 6.28 22.09
CA TRP A 225 8.95 6.01 20.73
C TRP A 225 8.42 7.09 19.79
N LYS A 226 9.30 7.68 18.98
CA LYS A 226 8.94 8.72 18.01
C LYS A 226 8.94 8.23 16.57
N LYS A 227 9.72 7.17 16.30
CA LYS A 227 9.88 6.66 14.93
C LYS A 227 10.19 5.15 14.94
N LEU A 228 9.49 4.44 14.07
CA LEU A 228 9.76 3.04 13.75
C LEU A 228 9.89 2.90 12.23
N ASN A 229 10.93 2.22 11.78
CA ASN A 229 11.09 1.83 10.37
C ASN A 229 11.21 0.32 10.27
N MET A 230 10.55 -0.24 9.27
CA MET A 230 10.65 -1.66 8.95
C MET A 230 10.92 -1.81 7.45
N PHE A 231 11.77 -2.76 7.11
CA PHE A 231 12.05 -3.14 5.74
C PHE A 231 11.89 -4.65 5.61
N ASN A 232 11.16 -5.08 4.60
CA ASN A 232 10.92 -6.50 4.33
C ASN A 232 11.14 -6.80 2.85
N VAL A 233 11.78 -7.92 2.57
CA VAL A 233 11.99 -8.47 1.23
C VAL A 233 11.44 -9.89 1.21
N THR A 234 10.57 -10.17 0.26
CA THR A 234 9.99 -11.50 0.09
C THR A 234 10.13 -11.94 -1.36
N ALA A 235 10.58 -13.16 -1.57
CA ALA A 235 10.57 -13.80 -2.87
C ALA A 235 9.61 -14.99 -2.83
N VAL A 236 8.87 -15.18 -3.93
CA VAL A 236 7.90 -16.27 -4.10
C VAL A 236 8.14 -16.89 -5.48
N THR A 237 8.20 -18.20 -5.52
CA THR A 237 8.38 -18.98 -6.76
C THR A 237 7.16 -19.85 -7.00
#